data_33b6aebcdf1114246c474e0af8cc065d
#
_entry.id   33b6aebcdf1114246c474e0af8cc065d
#
_cell.length_a   1.000
_cell.length_b   1.000
_cell.length_c   1.000
_cell.angle_alpha   90.00
_cell.angle_beta   90.00
_cell.angle_gamma   90.00
#
_symmetry.space_group_name_H-M   'P 1'
#
loop_
_entity.id
_entity.type
_entity.pdbx_description
1 polymer ?
#
loop_
_entity_poly.entity_id
_entity_poly.type
_entity_poly.pdbx_seq_one_letter_code
_entity_poly.pdbx_strand_id
1 'polypeptide(L)'
;HRLSEKASEIVYNCRESVAGLFSANAENVAFTMNATQALNYAIKGQTEHGDHVLIDSFAHNASYRPLMSLVNSGFCSADIYDIRDISDLENKLRPNTKVIITTHQSNISSDTADIEKIGQICAENGIKFIVDASQSAGHIPIDMRKMNITSLCMPGHKGLFGPMGVGILVSAEGTKYKTVIEGGTGVNSLDTEMPDELPERLEAGTLPLAAIAGLNAGISYITKKGVANIESKVNMLSDRLFMHLSKIEQATIYGSHSGSVVSFNVDGILPSVIGEEMSKLGICLRTGYHCAPLAHKTLGSYENGSVRVSLSPMNTVRDMDTFASALSKIITNCKNAQPAR
;
A
#
# COMPACT_ATOMS: atom_id res chain seq x y z
N HIS A 1 -27.27 -16.78 -18.69
CA HIS A 1 -26.95 -17.42 -19.97
C HIS A 1 -25.45 -17.67 -20.08
N ARG A 2 -25.02 -18.56 -21.00
CA ARG A 2 -23.62 -19.03 -21.14
C ARG A 2 -22.52 -17.95 -21.04
N LEU A 3 -22.77 -16.75 -21.56
CA LEU A 3 -21.78 -15.66 -21.47
C LEU A 3 -21.73 -15.06 -20.05
N SER A 4 -22.88 -14.96 -19.37
CA SER A 4 -22.90 -14.52 -17.95
C SER A 4 -22.20 -15.52 -17.04
N GLU A 5 -22.42 -16.83 -17.26
CA GLU A 5 -21.75 -17.90 -16.50
C GLU A 5 -20.23 -17.78 -16.64
N LYS A 6 -19.72 -17.63 -17.87
CA LYS A 6 -18.29 -17.40 -18.11
C LYS A 6 -17.74 -16.14 -17.43
N ALA A 7 -18.52 -15.05 -17.43
CA ALA A 7 -18.12 -13.83 -16.74
C ALA A 7 -18.03 -14.04 -15.23
N SER A 8 -19.02 -14.73 -14.65
CA SER A 8 -19.02 -15.08 -13.22
C SER A 8 -17.84 -16.01 -12.85
N GLU A 9 -17.52 -16.99 -13.71
CA GLU A 9 -16.36 -17.87 -13.52
C GLU A 9 -15.04 -17.07 -13.50
N ILE A 10 -14.86 -16.08 -14.37
CA ILE A 10 -13.66 -15.23 -14.40
C ILE A 10 -13.52 -14.45 -13.07
N VAL A 11 -14.63 -13.88 -12.58
CA VAL A 11 -14.65 -13.14 -11.32
C VAL A 11 -14.33 -14.07 -10.15
N TYR A 12 -15.00 -15.24 -10.08
CA TYR A 12 -14.83 -16.21 -9.01
C TYR A 12 -13.40 -16.77 -8.98
N ASN A 13 -12.85 -17.17 -10.12
CA ASN A 13 -11.48 -17.69 -10.22
C ASN A 13 -10.44 -16.63 -9.75
N CYS A 14 -10.69 -15.34 -10.02
CA CYS A 14 -9.83 -14.30 -9.51
C CYS A 14 -9.93 -14.15 -7.98
N ARG A 15 -11.16 -14.28 -7.40
CA ARG A 15 -11.33 -14.28 -5.94
C ARG A 15 -10.57 -15.44 -5.30
N GLU A 16 -10.67 -16.65 -5.85
CA GLU A 16 -9.92 -17.82 -5.37
C GLU A 16 -8.42 -17.60 -5.43
N SER A 17 -7.92 -17.03 -6.53
CA SER A 17 -6.49 -16.71 -6.68
C SER A 17 -6.00 -15.67 -5.64
N VAL A 18 -6.80 -14.62 -5.39
CA VAL A 18 -6.51 -13.63 -4.32
C VAL A 18 -6.55 -14.30 -2.95
N ALA A 19 -7.61 -15.04 -2.67
CA ALA A 19 -7.81 -15.75 -1.39
C ALA A 19 -6.65 -16.70 -1.10
N GLY A 20 -6.23 -17.49 -2.10
CA GLY A 20 -5.08 -18.39 -1.98
C GLY A 20 -3.75 -17.65 -1.72
N LEU A 21 -3.56 -16.45 -2.29
CA LEU A 21 -2.34 -15.67 -2.09
C LEU A 21 -2.22 -15.09 -0.67
N PHE A 22 -3.35 -14.83 0.00
CA PHE A 22 -3.40 -14.15 1.31
C PHE A 22 -3.99 -15.01 2.44
N SER A 23 -4.16 -16.32 2.24
CA SER A 23 -4.72 -17.27 3.24
C SER A 23 -6.12 -16.86 3.71
N ALA A 24 -7.00 -16.48 2.77
CA ALA A 24 -8.39 -16.07 3.03
C ALA A 24 -9.41 -17.02 2.37
N ASN A 25 -10.70 -16.70 2.45
CA ASN A 25 -11.77 -17.36 1.73
C ASN A 25 -12.22 -16.49 0.54
N ALA A 26 -12.61 -17.11 -0.58
CA ALA A 26 -12.99 -16.39 -1.80
C ALA A 26 -14.19 -15.45 -1.58
N GLU A 27 -15.15 -15.85 -0.74
CA GLU A 27 -16.34 -15.07 -0.38
C GLU A 27 -15.99 -13.76 0.35
N ASN A 28 -14.83 -13.69 0.97
CA ASN A 28 -14.36 -12.53 1.72
C ASN A 28 -13.49 -11.58 0.88
N VAL A 29 -13.36 -11.83 -0.42
CA VAL A 29 -12.63 -10.98 -1.36
C VAL A 29 -13.61 -10.08 -2.09
N ALA A 30 -13.53 -8.77 -1.86
CA ALA A 30 -14.30 -7.77 -2.58
C ALA A 30 -13.40 -7.00 -3.56
N PHE A 31 -13.89 -6.79 -4.80
CA PHE A 31 -13.23 -5.93 -5.77
C PHE A 31 -13.69 -4.48 -5.62
N THR A 32 -12.75 -3.57 -5.74
CA THR A 32 -12.96 -2.13 -5.68
C THR A 32 -12.30 -1.47 -6.88
N MET A 33 -12.50 -0.17 -7.10
CA MET A 33 -11.83 0.55 -8.18
C MET A 33 -10.32 0.72 -7.92
N ASN A 34 -9.90 0.77 -6.67
CA ASN A 34 -8.51 0.96 -6.24
C ASN A 34 -8.38 0.77 -4.72
N ALA A 35 -7.13 0.77 -4.20
CA ALA A 35 -6.88 0.69 -2.77
C ALA A 35 -7.52 1.82 -1.96
N THR A 36 -7.67 3.03 -2.50
CA THR A 36 -8.32 4.14 -1.80
C THR A 36 -9.78 3.82 -1.47
N GLN A 37 -10.53 3.23 -2.40
CA GLN A 37 -11.89 2.79 -2.14
C GLN A 37 -11.92 1.64 -1.11
N ALA A 38 -11.03 0.66 -1.25
CA ALA A 38 -10.90 -0.44 -0.28
C ALA A 38 -10.65 0.07 1.14
N LEU A 39 -9.72 1.03 1.31
CA LEU A 39 -9.42 1.66 2.60
C LEU A 39 -10.59 2.50 3.13
N ASN A 40 -11.33 3.21 2.27
CA ASN A 40 -12.55 3.91 2.71
C ASN A 40 -13.59 2.93 3.24
N TYR A 41 -13.80 1.79 2.58
CA TYR A 41 -14.71 0.76 3.06
C TYR A 41 -14.25 0.19 4.40
N ALA A 42 -12.96 -0.17 4.52
CA ALA A 42 -12.43 -0.72 5.75
C ALA A 42 -12.52 0.29 6.91
N ILE A 43 -12.07 1.52 6.72
CA ILE A 43 -11.98 2.54 7.77
C ILE A 43 -13.37 3.03 8.17
N LYS A 44 -14.18 3.50 7.21
CA LYS A 44 -15.50 4.05 7.49
C LYS A 44 -16.52 2.98 7.86
N GLY A 45 -16.40 1.79 7.24
CA GLY A 45 -17.31 0.68 7.48
C GLY A 45 -17.11 -0.01 8.83
N GLN A 46 -15.92 0.11 9.44
CA GLN A 46 -15.62 -0.58 10.70
C GLN A 46 -15.46 0.33 11.92
N THR A 47 -15.26 1.64 11.73
CA THR A 47 -15.17 2.59 12.85
C THR A 47 -16.57 2.94 13.37
N GLU A 48 -16.76 2.91 14.70
CA GLU A 48 -17.98 3.29 15.38
C GLU A 48 -17.88 4.67 16.01
N HIS A 49 -19.04 5.25 16.38
CA HIS A 49 -19.05 6.53 17.10
C HIS A 49 -18.41 6.36 18.48
N GLY A 50 -17.48 7.26 18.82
CA GLY A 50 -16.77 7.24 20.09
C GLY A 50 -15.54 6.33 20.12
N ASP A 51 -15.24 5.61 19.03
CA ASP A 51 -14.02 4.81 18.93
C ASP A 51 -12.76 5.69 19.02
N HIS A 52 -11.71 5.10 19.58
CA HIS A 52 -10.34 5.57 19.39
C HIS A 52 -9.66 4.70 18.33
N VAL A 53 -8.97 5.35 17.38
CA VAL A 53 -8.29 4.72 16.25
C VAL A 53 -6.79 5.03 16.32
N LEU A 54 -5.95 4.02 16.19
CA LEU A 54 -4.52 4.23 16.00
C LEU A 54 -4.19 4.12 14.50
N ILE A 55 -3.39 5.07 14.01
CA ILE A 55 -2.86 5.06 12.64
C ILE A 55 -1.35 5.26 12.66
N ASP A 56 -0.63 4.62 11.74
CA ASP A 56 0.81 4.69 11.69
C ASP A 56 1.37 6.02 11.14
N SER A 57 2.60 6.34 11.51
CA SER A 57 3.33 7.55 11.10
C SER A 57 3.79 7.56 9.65
N PHE A 58 3.61 6.47 8.89
CA PHE A 58 3.92 6.35 7.46
C PHE A 58 2.65 6.29 6.59
N ALA A 59 1.48 6.48 7.18
CA ALA A 59 0.21 6.36 6.51
C ALA A 59 0.11 7.21 5.24
N HIS A 60 -0.33 6.56 4.17
CA HIS A 60 -0.64 7.22 2.91
C HIS A 60 -1.96 8.01 3.02
N ASN A 61 -2.13 9.06 2.23
CA ASN A 61 -3.37 9.85 2.20
C ASN A 61 -4.64 9.02 1.96
N ALA A 62 -4.52 7.83 1.36
CA ALA A 62 -5.66 6.93 1.12
C ALA A 62 -6.25 6.36 2.41
N SER A 63 -5.45 6.20 3.48
CA SER A 63 -5.89 5.81 4.82
C SER A 63 -6.03 7.01 5.76
N TYR A 64 -5.10 7.97 5.70
CA TYR A 64 -5.09 9.12 6.60
C TYR A 64 -6.29 10.06 6.40
N ARG A 65 -6.64 10.41 5.16
CA ARG A 65 -7.74 11.33 4.88
C ARG A 65 -9.13 10.78 5.27
N PRO A 66 -9.49 9.52 4.98
CA PRO A 66 -10.75 8.95 5.48
C PRO A 66 -10.85 8.96 6.99
N LEU A 67 -9.77 8.62 7.71
CA LEU A 67 -9.75 8.70 9.17
C LEU A 67 -9.92 10.14 9.66
N MET A 68 -9.16 11.10 9.11
CA MET A 68 -9.27 12.51 9.50
C MET A 68 -10.65 13.11 9.21
N SER A 69 -11.34 12.62 8.18
CA SER A 69 -12.73 13.01 7.94
C SER A 69 -13.67 12.61 9.10
N LEU A 70 -13.48 11.41 9.67
CA LEU A 70 -14.23 10.95 10.84
C LEU A 70 -13.84 11.72 12.11
N VAL A 71 -12.53 11.96 12.31
CA VAL A 71 -12.02 12.74 13.46
C VAL A 71 -12.53 14.18 13.42
N ASN A 72 -12.42 14.85 12.27
CA ASN A 72 -12.85 16.25 12.12
C ASN A 72 -14.37 16.45 12.27
N SER A 73 -15.17 15.40 12.00
CA SER A 73 -16.62 15.41 12.28
C SER A 73 -16.98 15.10 13.74
N GLY A 74 -15.99 14.80 14.58
CA GLY A 74 -16.24 14.38 15.97
C GLY A 74 -16.78 12.95 16.11
N PHE A 75 -16.73 12.13 15.04
CA PHE A 75 -17.25 10.78 15.06
C PHE A 75 -16.37 9.81 15.86
N CYS A 76 -15.04 9.98 15.77
CA CYS A 76 -14.06 9.20 16.51
C CYS A 76 -12.87 10.08 16.91
N SER A 77 -11.97 9.54 17.74
CA SER A 77 -10.66 10.13 18.06
C SER A 77 -9.55 9.29 17.45
N ALA A 78 -8.37 9.90 17.23
CA ALA A 78 -7.24 9.16 16.70
C ALA A 78 -5.90 9.66 17.25
N ASP A 79 -4.95 8.73 17.40
CA ASP A 79 -3.53 9.01 17.65
C ASP A 79 -2.66 8.37 16.57
N ILE A 80 -1.46 8.93 16.39
CA ILE A 80 -0.46 8.44 15.43
C ILE A 80 0.61 7.70 16.21
N TYR A 81 0.98 6.48 15.77
CA TYR A 81 2.09 5.71 16.33
C TYR A 81 3.21 5.50 15.31
N ASP A 82 4.45 5.29 15.79
CA ASP A 82 5.58 4.98 14.91
C ASP A 82 5.63 3.48 14.60
N ILE A 83 5.52 3.09 13.34
CA ILE A 83 5.54 1.66 12.93
C ILE A 83 6.84 0.95 13.28
N ARG A 84 7.90 1.70 13.56
CA ARG A 84 9.22 1.18 13.92
C ARG A 84 9.35 0.88 15.41
N ASP A 85 8.37 1.32 16.20
CA ASP A 85 8.36 1.17 17.66
C ASP A 85 7.03 0.59 18.15
N ILE A 86 6.99 -0.71 18.37
CA ILE A 86 5.81 -1.42 18.88
C ILE A 86 5.42 -0.89 20.27
N SER A 87 6.39 -0.47 21.08
CA SER A 87 6.11 0.05 22.43
C SER A 87 5.36 1.39 22.35
N ASP A 88 5.60 2.20 21.33
CA ASP A 88 4.83 3.44 21.11
C ASP A 88 3.35 3.13 20.78
N LEU A 89 3.09 2.06 20.01
CA LEU A 89 1.72 1.60 19.75
C LEU A 89 1.05 1.12 21.04
N GLU A 90 1.74 0.25 21.82
CA GLU A 90 1.19 -0.30 23.08
C GLU A 90 0.88 0.81 24.09
N ASN A 91 1.76 1.81 24.24
CA ASN A 91 1.57 2.96 25.14
C ASN A 91 0.40 3.88 24.75
N LYS A 92 -0.04 3.84 23.48
CA LYS A 92 -1.17 4.63 22.98
C LYS A 92 -2.50 3.88 23.00
N LEU A 93 -2.51 2.61 23.40
CA LEU A 93 -3.76 1.87 23.56
C LEU A 93 -4.62 2.47 24.67
N ARG A 94 -5.92 2.59 24.41
CA ARG A 94 -6.96 3.06 25.34
C ARG A 94 -8.07 2.02 25.45
N PRO A 95 -8.88 2.03 26.49
CA PRO A 95 -10.02 1.10 26.64
C PRO A 95 -11.01 1.15 25.45
N ASN A 96 -11.14 2.31 24.82
CA ASN A 96 -11.96 2.53 23.62
C ASN A 96 -11.17 2.47 22.31
N THR A 97 -9.93 2.00 22.28
CA THR A 97 -9.21 1.68 21.04
C THR A 97 -9.89 0.48 20.39
N LYS A 98 -10.46 0.66 19.19
CA LYS A 98 -11.23 -0.38 18.49
C LYS A 98 -10.71 -0.68 17.10
N VAL A 99 -9.87 0.20 16.54
CA VAL A 99 -9.30 0.03 15.21
C VAL A 99 -7.83 0.44 15.23
N ILE A 100 -6.99 -0.39 14.62
CA ILE A 100 -5.60 -0.05 14.27
C ILE A 100 -5.46 -0.11 12.76
N ILE A 101 -4.93 0.97 12.17
CA ILE A 101 -4.67 1.11 10.74
C ILE A 101 -3.16 1.14 10.55
N THR A 102 -2.62 0.20 9.76
CA THR A 102 -1.19 0.07 9.55
C THR A 102 -0.84 0.01 8.08
N THR A 103 0.09 0.84 7.65
CA THR A 103 0.79 0.69 6.37
C THR A 103 1.81 -0.44 6.51
N HIS A 104 1.63 -1.56 5.81
CA HIS A 104 2.55 -2.70 5.92
C HIS A 104 3.96 -2.34 5.45
N GLN A 105 4.08 -1.67 4.30
CA GLN A 105 5.36 -1.15 3.82
C GLN A 105 5.20 0.30 3.34
N SER A 106 6.09 1.16 3.80
CA SER A 106 6.10 2.58 3.43
C SER A 106 6.33 2.77 1.93
N ASN A 107 5.54 3.64 1.32
CA ASN A 107 5.72 4.05 -0.07
C ASN A 107 6.81 5.12 -0.27
N ILE A 108 7.51 5.51 0.81
CA ILE A 108 8.62 6.46 0.81
C ILE A 108 9.94 5.75 1.06
N SER A 109 10.01 4.94 2.09
CA SER A 109 11.27 4.48 2.68
C SER A 109 11.43 2.96 2.72
N SER A 110 10.43 2.20 2.28
CA SER A 110 10.33 0.74 2.44
C SER A 110 10.42 0.24 3.88
N ASP A 111 10.37 1.13 4.88
CA ASP A 111 10.19 0.68 6.27
C ASP A 111 8.96 -0.20 6.35
N THR A 112 9.11 -1.38 6.95
CA THR A 112 8.08 -2.42 6.98
C THR A 112 7.62 -2.63 8.41
N ALA A 113 6.31 -2.57 8.65
CA ALA A 113 5.70 -2.83 9.95
C ALA A 113 5.73 -4.33 10.28
N ASP A 114 5.97 -4.67 11.53
CA ASP A 114 5.76 -6.03 12.05
C ASP A 114 4.26 -6.29 12.24
N ILE A 115 3.57 -6.57 11.11
CA ILE A 115 2.11 -6.79 11.11
C ILE A 115 1.72 -8.09 11.81
N GLU A 116 2.62 -9.06 11.97
CA GLU A 116 2.36 -10.26 12.77
C GLU A 116 2.26 -9.89 14.26
N LYS A 117 3.21 -9.10 14.77
CA LYS A 117 3.19 -8.63 16.17
C LYS A 117 2.02 -7.68 16.45
N ILE A 118 1.75 -6.73 15.55
CA ILE A 118 0.61 -5.80 15.68
C ILE A 118 -0.71 -6.58 15.66
N GLY A 119 -0.85 -7.56 14.76
CA GLY A 119 -2.04 -8.41 14.67
C GLY A 119 -2.26 -9.26 15.93
N GLN A 120 -1.19 -9.73 16.59
CA GLN A 120 -1.28 -10.38 17.88
C GLN A 120 -1.84 -9.44 18.95
N ILE A 121 -1.31 -8.21 19.04
CA ILE A 121 -1.81 -7.18 19.98
C ILE A 121 -3.29 -6.88 19.70
N CYS A 122 -3.68 -6.78 18.43
CA CYS A 122 -5.08 -6.56 18.04
C CYS A 122 -6.00 -7.70 18.50
N ALA A 123 -5.58 -8.95 18.29
CA ALA A 123 -6.35 -10.13 18.70
C ALA A 123 -6.53 -10.22 20.22
N GLU A 124 -5.46 -9.97 20.98
CA GLU A 124 -5.48 -9.99 22.44
C GLU A 124 -6.40 -8.90 23.05
N ASN A 125 -6.59 -7.77 22.35
CA ASN A 125 -7.38 -6.63 22.82
C ASN A 125 -8.76 -6.50 22.11
N GLY A 126 -9.13 -7.42 21.24
CA GLY A 126 -10.38 -7.37 20.48
C GLY A 126 -10.47 -6.14 19.57
N ILE A 127 -9.35 -5.73 18.96
CA ILE A 127 -9.19 -4.56 18.10
C ILE A 127 -9.24 -5.01 16.64
N LYS A 128 -9.96 -4.29 15.79
CA LYS A 128 -10.00 -4.51 14.33
C LYS A 128 -8.69 -4.04 13.70
N PHE A 129 -8.05 -4.91 12.94
CA PHE A 129 -6.77 -4.62 12.30
C PHE A 129 -6.93 -4.41 10.79
N ILE A 130 -6.73 -3.16 10.34
CA ILE A 130 -6.78 -2.75 8.93
C ILE A 130 -5.37 -2.56 8.41
N VAL A 131 -5.00 -3.28 7.36
CA VAL A 131 -3.67 -3.23 6.76
C VAL A 131 -3.74 -2.66 5.34
N ASP A 132 -3.01 -1.56 5.10
CA ASP A 132 -2.71 -1.05 3.77
C ASP A 132 -1.49 -1.81 3.22
N ALA A 133 -1.75 -2.79 2.36
CA ALA A 133 -0.74 -3.59 1.68
C ALA A 133 -0.38 -3.05 0.28
N SER A 134 -0.62 -1.77 0.02
CA SER A 134 -0.44 -1.18 -1.33
C SER A 134 0.97 -1.27 -1.87
N GLN A 135 1.99 -1.43 -1.03
CA GLN A 135 3.38 -1.59 -1.46
C GLN A 135 3.91 -3.01 -1.25
N SER A 136 3.30 -3.78 -0.36
CA SER A 136 3.78 -5.10 0.03
C SER A 136 3.07 -6.26 -0.66
N ALA A 137 1.79 -6.11 -1.04
CA ALA A 137 1.04 -7.16 -1.72
C ALA A 137 1.75 -7.63 -3.00
N GLY A 138 2.02 -8.94 -3.09
CA GLY A 138 2.76 -9.57 -4.17
C GLY A 138 4.29 -9.44 -4.09
N HIS A 139 4.81 -8.66 -3.12
CA HIS A 139 6.25 -8.47 -2.89
C HIS A 139 6.71 -9.06 -1.56
N ILE A 140 5.88 -9.04 -0.52
CA ILE A 140 6.16 -9.58 0.81
C ILE A 140 5.07 -10.62 1.13
N PRO A 141 5.41 -11.79 1.69
CA PRO A 141 4.41 -12.77 2.12
C PRO A 141 3.46 -12.18 3.18
N ILE A 142 2.16 -12.36 2.99
CA ILE A 142 1.13 -11.95 3.94
C ILE A 142 0.17 -13.12 4.14
N ASP A 143 0.00 -13.56 5.37
CA ASP A 143 -0.99 -14.55 5.78
C ASP A 143 -2.00 -13.88 6.73
N MET A 144 -3.20 -13.59 6.22
CA MET A 144 -4.22 -12.88 6.97
C MET A 144 -4.63 -13.57 8.27
N ARG A 145 -4.69 -14.93 8.23
CA ARG A 145 -5.12 -15.71 9.41
C ARG A 145 -4.06 -15.68 10.49
N LYS A 146 -2.81 -15.98 10.11
CA LYS A 146 -1.66 -15.99 11.04
C LYS A 146 -1.43 -14.61 11.65
N MET A 147 -1.59 -13.57 10.85
CA MET A 147 -1.35 -12.18 11.24
C MET A 147 -2.58 -11.47 11.82
N ASN A 148 -3.68 -12.18 12.07
CA ASN A 148 -4.93 -11.66 12.65
C ASN A 148 -5.45 -10.39 11.95
N ILE A 149 -5.29 -10.29 10.62
CA ILE A 149 -5.72 -9.13 9.85
C ILE A 149 -7.23 -9.17 9.66
N THR A 150 -7.94 -8.11 10.08
CA THR A 150 -9.39 -7.98 9.87
C THR A 150 -9.72 -7.56 8.44
N SER A 151 -8.94 -6.59 7.90
CA SER A 151 -9.13 -6.08 6.53
C SER A 151 -7.79 -5.81 5.89
N LEU A 152 -7.55 -6.41 4.73
CA LEU A 152 -6.35 -6.22 3.92
C LEU A 152 -6.71 -5.48 2.63
N CYS A 153 -6.15 -4.27 2.43
CA CYS A 153 -6.49 -3.39 1.33
C CYS A 153 -5.30 -3.22 0.38
N MET A 154 -5.53 -3.33 -0.94
CA MET A 154 -4.46 -3.21 -1.93
C MET A 154 -4.95 -2.85 -3.32
N PRO A 155 -4.13 -2.22 -4.19
CA PRO A 155 -4.44 -2.01 -5.59
C PRO A 155 -3.97 -3.19 -6.45
N GLY A 156 -4.68 -3.47 -7.54
CA GLY A 156 -4.27 -4.51 -8.48
C GLY A 156 -3.05 -4.12 -9.34
N HIS A 157 -2.85 -2.82 -9.59
CA HIS A 157 -1.88 -2.31 -10.58
C HIS A 157 -0.46 -2.08 -10.07
N LYS A 158 -0.15 -2.44 -8.82
CA LYS A 158 1.21 -2.37 -8.27
C LYS A 158 1.84 -3.76 -8.21
N GLY A 159 2.21 -4.24 -7.03
CA GLY A 159 2.89 -5.52 -6.85
C GLY A 159 2.09 -6.75 -7.29
N LEU A 160 0.79 -6.62 -7.54
CA LEU A 160 -0.05 -7.70 -8.09
C LEU A 160 -0.03 -7.78 -9.63
N PHE A 161 0.67 -6.88 -10.34
CA PHE A 161 0.83 -6.87 -11.81
C PHE A 161 -0.47 -6.85 -12.61
N GLY A 162 -1.58 -6.47 -11.99
CA GLY A 162 -2.86 -6.28 -12.66
C GLY A 162 -2.96 -4.91 -13.34
N PRO A 163 -4.02 -4.68 -14.10
CA PRO A 163 -4.29 -3.38 -14.72
C PRO A 163 -4.79 -2.35 -13.70
N MET A 164 -4.81 -1.08 -14.11
CA MET A 164 -5.49 -0.02 -13.38
C MET A 164 -7.01 -0.23 -13.38
N GLY A 165 -7.72 0.37 -12.42
CA GLY A 165 -9.18 0.31 -12.32
C GLY A 165 -9.70 -0.89 -11.52
N VAL A 166 -8.82 -1.68 -10.88
CA VAL A 166 -9.18 -2.72 -9.92
C VAL A 166 -8.33 -2.61 -8.67
N GLY A 167 -8.98 -2.64 -7.52
CA GLY A 167 -8.41 -2.79 -6.18
C GLY A 167 -9.09 -3.95 -5.47
N ILE A 168 -8.62 -4.28 -4.30
CA ILE A 168 -9.06 -5.44 -3.55
C ILE A 168 -9.17 -5.08 -2.08
N LEU A 169 -10.25 -5.53 -1.45
CA LEU A 169 -10.41 -5.65 -0.02
C LEU A 169 -10.61 -7.12 0.31
N VAL A 170 -9.73 -7.68 1.12
CA VAL A 170 -9.89 -9.02 1.66
C VAL A 170 -10.24 -8.92 3.13
N SER A 171 -11.30 -9.59 3.56
CA SER A 171 -11.84 -9.53 4.92
C SER A 171 -11.58 -10.84 5.68
N ALA A 172 -11.38 -10.75 6.98
CA ALA A 172 -11.45 -11.92 7.84
C ALA A 172 -12.89 -12.45 7.88
N GLU A 173 -13.05 -13.73 8.16
CA GLU A 173 -14.37 -14.36 8.28
C GLU A 173 -15.20 -13.68 9.38
N GLY A 174 -16.47 -13.45 9.11
CA GLY A 174 -17.41 -12.80 10.05
C GLY A 174 -17.24 -11.28 10.17
N THR A 175 -16.33 -10.66 9.43
CA THR A 175 -16.16 -9.20 9.43
C THR A 175 -17.41 -8.52 8.87
N LYS A 176 -17.92 -7.52 9.60
CA LYS A 176 -19.07 -6.71 9.20
C LYS A 176 -18.64 -5.30 8.84
N TYR A 177 -19.29 -4.72 7.84
CA TYR A 177 -19.07 -3.36 7.39
C TYR A 177 -20.38 -2.58 7.38
N LYS A 178 -20.34 -1.33 7.84
CA LYS A 178 -21.40 -0.36 7.50
C LYS A 178 -21.31 -0.04 6.02
N THR A 179 -22.43 0.23 5.40
CA THR A 179 -22.49 0.65 4.01
C THR A 179 -21.81 2.00 3.83
N VAL A 180 -20.97 2.12 2.82
CA VAL A 180 -20.27 3.35 2.45
C VAL A 180 -20.70 3.84 1.08
N ILE A 181 -21.00 2.92 0.17
CA ILE A 181 -21.58 3.18 -1.16
C ILE A 181 -22.75 2.22 -1.33
N GLU A 182 -23.87 2.77 -1.74
CA GLU A 182 -25.11 2.04 -1.96
C GLU A 182 -25.41 1.93 -3.45
N GLY A 183 -26.01 0.81 -3.88
CA GLY A 183 -26.39 0.61 -5.27
C GLY A 183 -26.77 -0.83 -5.58
N GLY A 184 -27.03 -1.11 -6.84
CA GLY A 184 -27.40 -2.47 -7.26
C GLY A 184 -26.21 -3.42 -7.19
N THR A 185 -26.44 -4.60 -6.63
CA THR A 185 -25.44 -5.66 -6.46
C THR A 185 -25.73 -6.90 -7.34
N GLY A 186 -26.90 -6.92 -7.94
CA GLY A 186 -27.38 -8.07 -8.73
C GLY A 186 -28.06 -9.16 -7.91
N VAL A 187 -28.11 -9.02 -6.56
CA VAL A 187 -28.83 -9.92 -5.66
C VAL A 187 -29.84 -9.12 -4.84
N ASN A 188 -30.85 -9.82 -4.27
CA ASN A 188 -31.88 -9.25 -3.39
C ASN A 188 -32.55 -7.97 -3.92
N SER A 189 -32.87 -7.93 -5.24
CA SER A 189 -33.32 -6.71 -5.93
C SER A 189 -34.62 -6.08 -5.41
N LEU A 190 -35.36 -6.75 -4.55
CA LEU A 190 -36.58 -6.25 -3.91
C LEU A 190 -36.32 -5.56 -2.56
N ASP A 191 -35.14 -5.76 -2.00
CA ASP A 191 -34.75 -5.15 -0.73
C ASP A 191 -34.31 -3.70 -0.94
N THR A 192 -34.61 -2.84 0.00
CA THR A 192 -34.21 -1.43 -0.01
C THR A 192 -32.83 -1.19 0.59
N GLU A 193 -32.32 -2.17 1.32
CA GLU A 193 -31.00 -2.13 1.98
C GLU A 193 -29.96 -2.92 1.18
N MET A 194 -28.70 -2.57 1.37
CA MET A 194 -27.58 -3.36 0.82
C MET A 194 -27.53 -4.73 1.50
N PRO A 195 -27.18 -5.80 0.77
CA PRO A 195 -26.99 -7.13 1.36
C PRO A 195 -26.03 -7.09 2.54
N ASP A 196 -26.21 -7.97 3.52
CA ASP A 196 -25.30 -8.11 4.65
C ASP A 196 -24.09 -8.98 4.33
N GLU A 197 -24.22 -9.84 3.34
CA GLU A 197 -23.21 -10.81 2.92
C GLU A 197 -22.09 -10.14 2.12
N LEU A 198 -20.87 -10.66 2.30
CA LEU A 198 -19.73 -10.37 1.46
C LEU A 198 -19.70 -11.36 0.28
N PRO A 199 -19.23 -10.89 -0.86
CA PRO A 199 -18.67 -9.56 -1.17
C PRO A 199 -19.71 -8.52 -1.57
N GLU A 200 -20.99 -8.87 -1.75
CA GLU A 200 -22.06 -8.03 -2.31
C GLU A 200 -22.25 -6.74 -1.52
N ARG A 201 -22.07 -6.76 -0.21
CA ARG A 201 -22.11 -5.56 0.67
C ARG A 201 -21.18 -4.44 0.19
N LEU A 202 -20.06 -4.79 -0.41
CA LEU A 202 -18.99 -3.87 -0.80
C LEU A 202 -18.91 -3.66 -2.32
N GLU A 203 -19.72 -4.38 -3.11
CA GLU A 203 -19.65 -4.38 -4.58
C GLU A 203 -20.92 -3.78 -5.22
N ALA A 204 -21.19 -2.52 -4.91
CA ALA A 204 -22.25 -1.79 -5.59
C ALA A 204 -21.83 -1.44 -7.04
N GLY A 205 -22.65 -1.84 -8.02
CA GLY A 205 -22.44 -1.56 -9.44
C GLY A 205 -21.80 -2.71 -10.22
N THR A 206 -21.62 -2.50 -11.52
CA THR A 206 -21.04 -3.52 -12.41
C THR A 206 -19.53 -3.63 -12.23
N LEU A 207 -19.05 -4.84 -11.99
CA LEU A 207 -17.62 -5.12 -11.81
C LEU A 207 -16.82 -4.96 -13.12
N PRO A 208 -15.56 -4.47 -13.07
CA PRO A 208 -14.70 -4.30 -14.23
C PRO A 208 -14.08 -5.63 -14.70
N LEU A 209 -14.87 -6.47 -15.35
CA LEU A 209 -14.51 -7.85 -15.72
C LEU A 209 -13.14 -7.96 -16.42
N ALA A 210 -12.86 -7.06 -17.38
CA ALA A 210 -11.58 -7.09 -18.09
C ALA A 210 -10.37 -6.81 -17.16
N ALA A 211 -10.53 -5.89 -16.20
CA ALA A 211 -9.49 -5.59 -15.23
C ALA A 211 -9.30 -6.74 -14.23
N ILE A 212 -10.39 -7.40 -13.82
CA ILE A 212 -10.34 -8.59 -12.94
C ILE A 212 -9.64 -9.76 -13.64
N ALA A 213 -9.95 -10.00 -14.93
CA ALA A 213 -9.25 -11.02 -15.71
C ALA A 213 -7.74 -10.75 -15.81
N GLY A 214 -7.37 -9.47 -16.06
CA GLY A 214 -5.96 -9.06 -16.08
C GLY A 214 -5.26 -9.18 -14.72
N LEU A 215 -5.97 -8.88 -13.63
CA LEU A 215 -5.47 -9.07 -12.26
C LEU A 215 -5.19 -10.57 -11.98
N ASN A 216 -6.10 -11.46 -12.38
CA ASN A 216 -5.90 -12.90 -12.23
C ASN A 216 -4.65 -13.41 -12.96
N ALA A 217 -4.36 -12.86 -14.13
CA ALA A 217 -3.11 -13.16 -14.85
C ALA A 217 -1.86 -12.68 -14.08
N GLY A 218 -1.92 -11.48 -13.47
CA GLY A 218 -0.85 -10.96 -12.61
C GLY A 218 -0.61 -11.84 -11.39
N ILE A 219 -1.68 -12.26 -10.70
CA ILE A 219 -1.58 -13.15 -9.53
C ILE A 219 -1.02 -14.52 -9.94
N SER A 220 -1.46 -15.08 -11.09
CA SER A 220 -0.91 -16.32 -11.62
C SER A 220 0.60 -16.23 -11.89
N TYR A 221 1.08 -15.08 -12.37
CA TYR A 221 2.52 -14.83 -12.52
C TYR A 221 3.24 -14.87 -11.16
N ILE A 222 2.67 -14.19 -10.13
CA ILE A 222 3.24 -14.17 -8.78
C ILE A 222 3.31 -15.58 -8.18
N THR A 223 2.21 -16.32 -8.27
CA THR A 223 2.14 -17.69 -7.76
C THR A 223 3.17 -18.60 -8.43
N LYS A 224 3.35 -18.46 -9.75
CA LYS A 224 4.36 -19.23 -10.51
C LYS A 224 5.80 -18.84 -10.13
N LYS A 225 6.06 -17.58 -9.87
CA LYS A 225 7.41 -17.08 -9.48
C LYS A 225 7.70 -17.34 -8.01
N GLY A 226 6.68 -17.30 -7.16
CA GLY A 226 6.77 -17.30 -5.70
C GLY A 226 7.08 -15.92 -5.14
N VAL A 227 6.28 -15.48 -4.15
CA VAL A 227 6.44 -14.17 -3.49
C VAL A 227 7.83 -13.99 -2.91
N ALA A 228 8.37 -15.00 -2.22
CA ALA A 228 9.71 -14.95 -1.63
C ALA A 228 10.83 -14.76 -2.67
N ASN A 229 10.69 -15.33 -3.87
CA ASN A 229 11.66 -15.12 -4.96
C ASN A 229 11.57 -13.70 -5.53
N ILE A 230 10.35 -13.14 -5.60
CA ILE A 230 10.12 -11.74 -6.01
C ILE A 230 10.76 -10.81 -4.99
N GLU A 231 10.50 -11.02 -3.71
CA GLU A 231 11.06 -10.26 -2.59
C GLU A 231 12.60 -10.29 -2.63
N SER A 232 13.20 -11.47 -2.70
CA SER A 232 14.65 -11.65 -2.76
C SER A 232 15.27 -10.87 -3.93
N LYS A 233 14.65 -10.93 -5.11
CA LYS A 233 15.13 -10.18 -6.27
C LYS A 233 15.03 -8.66 -6.09
N VAL A 234 13.91 -8.18 -5.55
CA VAL A 234 13.70 -6.74 -5.29
C VAL A 234 14.71 -6.25 -4.24
N ASN A 235 14.93 -7.01 -3.17
CA ASN A 235 15.91 -6.67 -2.13
C ASN A 235 17.33 -6.61 -2.70
N MET A 236 17.75 -7.57 -3.53
CA MET A 236 19.05 -7.53 -4.21
C MET A 236 19.24 -6.25 -5.07
N LEU A 237 18.19 -5.80 -5.76
CA LEU A 237 18.24 -4.56 -6.55
C LEU A 237 18.28 -3.32 -5.64
N SER A 238 17.54 -3.34 -4.53
CA SER A 238 17.54 -2.29 -3.52
C SER A 238 18.92 -2.14 -2.88
N ASP A 239 19.55 -3.25 -2.46
CA ASP A 239 20.91 -3.26 -1.92
C ASP A 239 21.91 -2.67 -2.91
N ARG A 240 21.80 -3.04 -4.21
CA ARG A 240 22.66 -2.49 -5.26
C ARG A 240 22.51 -0.99 -5.40
N LEU A 241 21.26 -0.51 -5.39
CA LEU A 241 20.94 0.91 -5.48
C LEU A 241 21.46 1.66 -4.24
N PHE A 242 21.20 1.13 -3.04
CA PHE A 242 21.67 1.69 -1.79
C PHE A 242 23.20 1.81 -1.75
N MET A 243 23.91 0.77 -2.18
CA MET A 243 25.39 0.79 -2.29
C MET A 243 25.89 1.90 -3.22
N HIS A 244 25.19 2.20 -4.31
CA HIS A 244 25.55 3.32 -5.18
C HIS A 244 25.28 4.68 -4.53
N LEU A 245 24.12 4.85 -3.91
CA LEU A 245 23.74 6.10 -3.25
C LEU A 245 24.66 6.42 -2.06
N SER A 246 25.05 5.40 -1.28
CA SER A 246 25.94 5.56 -0.11
C SER A 246 27.36 6.04 -0.46
N LYS A 247 27.77 5.98 -1.74
CA LYS A 247 29.04 6.53 -2.23
C LYS A 247 28.97 8.02 -2.57
N ILE A 248 27.78 8.60 -2.55
CA ILE A 248 27.55 10.02 -2.83
C ILE A 248 27.51 10.75 -1.50
N GLU A 249 28.58 11.44 -1.14
CA GLU A 249 28.74 12.12 0.16
C GLU A 249 27.59 13.10 0.47
N GLN A 250 27.03 13.75 -0.54
CA GLN A 250 25.94 14.71 -0.40
C GLN A 250 24.55 14.05 -0.42
N ALA A 251 24.45 12.70 -0.52
CA ALA A 251 23.16 12.03 -0.55
C ALA A 251 22.67 11.70 0.86
N THR A 252 21.47 12.13 1.18
CA THR A 252 20.71 11.63 2.33
C THR A 252 19.73 10.58 1.85
N ILE A 253 19.87 9.34 2.34
CA ILE A 253 18.98 8.22 2.01
C ILE A 253 17.98 8.06 3.15
N TYR A 254 16.69 7.89 2.82
CA TYR A 254 15.60 7.78 3.79
C TYR A 254 15.14 6.34 3.94
N GLY A 255 15.09 5.85 5.19
CA GLY A 255 14.49 4.57 5.57
C GLY A 255 15.40 3.35 5.36
N SER A 256 14.76 2.19 5.17
CA SER A 256 15.40 0.89 5.05
C SER A 256 16.06 0.68 3.70
N HIS A 257 17.12 -0.13 3.65
CA HIS A 257 17.78 -0.52 2.39
C HIS A 257 17.15 -1.76 1.73
N SER A 258 16.11 -2.34 2.31
CA SER A 258 15.39 -3.48 1.71
C SER A 258 13.98 -3.08 1.30
N GLY A 259 13.52 -3.57 0.16
CA GLY A 259 12.16 -3.36 -0.35
C GLY A 259 12.10 -2.67 -1.70
N SER A 260 10.87 -2.42 -2.15
CA SER A 260 10.61 -1.97 -3.52
C SER A 260 10.79 -0.46 -3.75
N VAL A 261 11.11 0.30 -2.72
CA VAL A 261 11.20 1.77 -2.79
C VAL A 261 12.46 2.26 -2.07
N VAL A 262 13.22 3.11 -2.74
CA VAL A 262 14.36 3.83 -2.14
C VAL A 262 14.17 5.32 -2.37
N SER A 263 14.13 6.10 -1.29
CA SER A 263 14.05 7.55 -1.39
C SER A 263 15.33 8.21 -0.91
N PHE A 264 15.69 9.30 -1.56
CA PHE A 264 16.90 10.06 -1.23
C PHE A 264 16.76 11.53 -1.61
N ASN A 265 17.64 12.37 -1.07
CA ASN A 265 17.90 13.73 -1.54
C ASN A 265 19.39 13.95 -1.74
N VAL A 266 19.76 14.98 -2.48
CA VAL A 266 21.16 15.41 -2.67
C VAL A 266 21.25 16.84 -2.23
N ASP A 267 22.15 17.15 -1.32
CA ASP A 267 22.32 18.49 -0.76
C ASP A 267 22.62 19.51 -1.87
N GLY A 268 21.91 20.65 -1.82
CA GLY A 268 22.03 21.71 -2.79
C GLY A 268 21.34 21.48 -4.14
N ILE A 269 20.63 20.35 -4.32
CA ILE A 269 19.88 20.05 -5.55
C ILE A 269 18.44 19.69 -5.20
N LEU A 270 17.47 20.44 -5.72
CA LEU A 270 16.06 20.14 -5.48
C LEU A 270 15.66 18.78 -6.10
N PRO A 271 14.82 18.00 -5.43
CA PRO A 271 14.31 16.73 -5.97
C PRO A 271 13.72 16.83 -7.37
N SER A 272 12.99 17.90 -7.68
CA SER A 272 12.41 18.17 -9.00
C SER A 272 13.46 18.26 -10.10
N VAL A 273 14.60 18.91 -9.84
CA VAL A 273 15.70 19.03 -10.81
C VAL A 273 16.26 17.66 -11.14
N ILE A 274 16.50 16.81 -10.12
CA ILE A 274 16.98 15.44 -10.36
C ILE A 274 15.95 14.66 -11.19
N GLY A 275 14.66 14.78 -10.87
CA GLY A 275 13.60 14.10 -11.63
C GLY A 275 13.51 14.52 -13.09
N GLU A 276 13.63 15.82 -13.37
CA GLU A 276 13.63 16.36 -14.74
C GLU A 276 14.84 15.90 -15.56
N GLU A 277 16.04 15.99 -15.00
CA GLU A 277 17.25 15.56 -15.67
C GLU A 277 17.27 14.04 -15.92
N MET A 278 16.80 13.24 -14.96
CA MET A 278 16.65 11.78 -15.14
C MET A 278 15.62 11.47 -16.24
N SER A 279 14.51 12.19 -16.30
CA SER A 279 13.48 12.02 -17.32
C SER A 279 14.02 12.28 -18.72
N LYS A 280 14.90 13.27 -18.92
CA LYS A 280 15.59 13.54 -20.21
C LYS A 280 16.47 12.36 -20.65
N LEU A 281 16.93 11.55 -19.70
CA LEU A 281 17.72 10.35 -19.96
C LEU A 281 16.86 9.07 -20.09
N GLY A 282 15.53 9.19 -20.08
CA GLY A 282 14.59 8.06 -20.15
C GLY A 282 14.47 7.28 -18.84
N ILE A 283 14.94 7.83 -17.70
CA ILE A 283 14.84 7.21 -16.38
C ILE A 283 13.64 7.82 -15.64
N CYS A 284 12.60 7.02 -15.42
CA CYS A 284 11.37 7.46 -14.79
C CYS A 284 11.47 7.38 -13.27
N LEU A 285 11.49 8.53 -12.61
CA LEU A 285 11.45 8.69 -11.16
C LEU A 285 10.20 9.46 -10.73
N ARG A 286 9.92 9.43 -9.46
CA ARG A 286 8.92 10.30 -8.87
C ARG A 286 9.58 11.22 -7.83
N THR A 287 9.16 12.51 -7.79
CA THR A 287 9.65 13.51 -6.85
C THR A 287 8.52 14.15 -6.07
N GLY A 288 8.79 14.70 -4.89
CA GLY A 288 7.85 15.39 -4.03
C GLY A 288 7.38 14.57 -2.82
N TYR A 289 6.12 14.74 -2.41
CA TYR A 289 5.58 14.19 -1.14
C TYR A 289 4.92 12.81 -1.26
N HIS A 290 4.79 12.25 -2.46
CA HIS A 290 4.30 10.88 -2.72
C HIS A 290 2.99 10.53 -2.00
N CYS A 291 2.16 11.53 -1.67
CA CYS A 291 0.90 11.39 -0.93
C CYS A 291 1.04 10.80 0.49
N ALA A 292 2.20 10.94 1.13
CA ALA A 292 2.44 10.45 2.49
C ALA A 292 3.11 11.54 3.37
N PRO A 293 2.41 12.63 3.70
CA PRO A 293 3.00 13.76 4.43
C PRO A 293 3.47 13.39 5.83
N LEU A 294 2.83 12.41 6.50
CA LEU A 294 3.26 11.93 7.81
C LEU A 294 4.64 11.26 7.72
N ALA A 295 4.84 10.41 6.71
CA ALA A 295 6.13 9.75 6.48
C ALA A 295 7.26 10.78 6.28
N HIS A 296 7.02 11.85 5.51
CA HIS A 296 8.00 12.92 5.32
C HIS A 296 8.32 13.68 6.62
N LYS A 297 7.34 13.88 7.51
CA LYS A 297 7.59 14.46 8.85
C LYS A 297 8.45 13.53 9.69
N THR A 298 8.12 12.26 9.71
CA THR A 298 8.84 11.23 10.48
C THR A 298 10.29 11.04 9.99
N LEU A 299 10.52 11.17 8.67
CA LEU A 299 11.83 10.99 8.03
C LEU A 299 12.67 12.29 7.94
N GLY A 300 12.12 13.44 8.32
CA GLY A 300 12.81 14.72 8.23
C GLY A 300 12.95 15.29 6.80
N SER A 301 12.17 14.79 5.84
CA SER A 301 12.18 15.25 4.44
C SER A 301 10.97 16.14 4.09
N TYR A 302 10.31 16.73 5.10
CA TYR A 302 9.05 17.44 4.91
C TYR A 302 9.18 18.75 4.12
N GLU A 303 10.33 19.45 4.19
CA GLU A 303 10.50 20.74 3.51
C GLU A 303 10.52 20.63 1.98
N ASN A 304 11.21 19.62 1.45
CA ASN A 304 11.46 19.49 0.01
C ASN A 304 10.84 18.24 -0.62
N GLY A 305 10.27 17.34 0.19
CA GLY A 305 9.93 15.99 -0.26
C GLY A 305 11.18 15.16 -0.54
N SER A 306 11.09 14.20 -1.44
CA SER A 306 12.22 13.36 -1.83
C SER A 306 12.19 12.97 -3.30
N VAL A 307 13.34 12.52 -3.82
CA VAL A 307 13.42 11.69 -5.01
C VAL A 307 13.13 10.26 -4.60
N ARG A 308 12.25 9.57 -5.33
CA ARG A 308 11.89 8.19 -5.08
C ARG A 308 12.17 7.31 -6.29
N VAL A 309 12.97 6.28 -6.10
CA VAL A 309 13.15 5.16 -7.03
C VAL A 309 12.20 4.04 -6.62
N SER A 310 11.45 3.52 -7.58
CA SER A 310 10.58 2.35 -7.35
C SER A 310 11.09 1.18 -8.16
N LEU A 311 11.34 0.06 -7.48
CA LEU A 311 11.93 -1.14 -8.03
C LEU A 311 10.85 -2.18 -8.34
N SER A 312 11.11 -2.96 -9.37
CA SER A 312 10.28 -4.09 -9.78
C SER A 312 11.16 -5.32 -10.02
N PRO A 313 10.66 -6.54 -9.85
CA PRO A 313 11.39 -7.74 -10.24
C PRO A 313 11.67 -7.83 -11.74
N MET A 314 11.08 -6.93 -12.55
CA MET A 314 11.39 -6.78 -13.98
C MET A 314 12.67 -5.97 -14.23
N ASN A 315 13.13 -5.20 -13.24
CA ASN A 315 14.39 -4.47 -13.36
C ASN A 315 15.60 -5.41 -13.30
N THR A 316 16.73 -4.89 -13.77
CA THR A 316 18.02 -5.58 -13.82
C THR A 316 19.08 -4.83 -13.00
N VAL A 317 20.18 -5.50 -12.66
CA VAL A 317 21.35 -4.85 -12.03
C VAL A 317 21.88 -3.72 -12.90
N ARG A 318 21.86 -3.90 -14.23
CA ARG A 318 22.29 -2.87 -15.19
C ARG A 318 21.47 -1.59 -15.10
N ASP A 319 20.17 -1.68 -14.79
CA ASP A 319 19.32 -0.49 -14.61
C ASP A 319 19.79 0.31 -13.40
N MET A 320 20.18 -0.36 -12.30
CA MET A 320 20.73 0.29 -11.11
C MET A 320 22.06 0.98 -11.41
N ASP A 321 22.94 0.34 -12.15
CA ASP A 321 24.24 0.91 -12.55
C ASP A 321 24.06 2.09 -13.51
N THR A 322 23.10 2.00 -14.43
CA THR A 322 22.73 3.09 -15.36
C THR A 322 22.19 4.30 -14.59
N PHE A 323 21.27 4.07 -13.64
CA PHE A 323 20.77 5.11 -12.76
C PHE A 323 21.89 5.82 -11.99
N ALA A 324 22.79 5.06 -11.36
CA ALA A 324 23.90 5.60 -10.58
C ALA A 324 24.85 6.47 -11.44
N SER A 325 25.17 6.01 -12.65
CA SER A 325 25.99 6.76 -13.61
C SER A 325 25.34 8.06 -14.04
N ALA A 326 24.02 8.02 -14.30
CA ALA A 326 23.22 9.21 -14.65
C ALA A 326 23.20 10.21 -13.49
N LEU A 327 22.92 9.74 -12.27
CA LEU A 327 22.86 10.60 -11.08
C LEU A 327 24.20 11.31 -10.83
N SER A 328 25.32 10.60 -10.94
CA SER A 328 26.66 11.18 -10.77
C SER A 328 26.94 12.30 -11.78
N LYS A 329 26.53 12.13 -13.05
CA LYS A 329 26.64 13.17 -14.08
C LYS A 329 25.78 14.39 -13.77
N ILE A 330 24.53 14.18 -13.35
CA ILE A 330 23.61 15.25 -12.97
C ILE A 330 24.18 16.07 -11.82
N ILE A 331 24.66 15.41 -10.76
CA ILE A 331 25.28 16.10 -9.62
C ILE A 331 26.48 16.94 -10.06
N THR A 332 27.36 16.40 -10.91
CA THR A 332 28.52 17.13 -11.44
C THR A 332 28.11 18.36 -12.24
N ASN A 333 27.12 18.21 -13.12
CA ASN A 333 26.62 19.32 -13.95
C ASN A 333 25.98 20.43 -13.10
N CYS A 334 25.17 20.07 -12.09
CA CYS A 334 24.55 21.03 -11.18
C CYS A 334 25.61 21.81 -10.37
N LYS A 335 26.68 21.16 -9.91
CA LYS A 335 27.78 21.85 -9.22
C LYS A 335 28.50 22.85 -10.12
N ASN A 336 28.77 22.48 -11.37
CA ASN A 336 29.45 23.33 -12.34
C ASN A 336 28.59 24.53 -12.79
N ALA A 337 27.25 24.42 -12.70
CA ALA A 337 26.32 25.48 -13.05
C ALA A 337 26.10 26.52 -11.92
N GLN A 338 26.52 26.21 -10.69
CA GLN A 338 26.50 27.19 -9.59
C GLN A 338 27.76 28.08 -9.70
N PRO A 339 27.61 29.42 -9.78
CA PRO A 339 28.78 30.30 -9.76
C PRO A 339 29.55 30.07 -8.45
N ALA A 340 30.87 30.01 -8.56
CA ALA A 340 31.76 29.94 -7.39
C ALA A 340 31.38 31.10 -6.41
N ARG A 341 30.95 30.69 -5.20
CA ARG A 341 30.67 31.63 -4.12
C ARG A 341 31.95 32.17 -3.51
#